data_b614f690a64cb3223d5a313c6d81cfd1
#
_entry.id   b614f690a64cb3223d5a313c6d81cfd1
#
_cell.length_a   1.000
_cell.length_b   1.000
_cell.length_c   1.000
_cell.angle_alpha   90.00
_cell.angle_beta   90.00
_cell.angle_gamma   90.00
#
_symmetry.space_group_name_H-M   'P 1'
#
loop_
_entity.id
_entity.type
_entity.pdbx_description
1 polymer ?
#
loop_
_entity_poly.entity_id
_entity_poly.type
_entity_poly.pdbx_seq_one_letter_code
_entity_poly.pdbx_strand_id
1 'polypeptide(L)'
;MLKNDQLDQWDRENFFHPSTHLADFARGDLPSRIITGGEGSYIQDRDGNKFLDAFAGLYCVNVGYGRTEIADAISKQAHELAYYHSYVGHGTEASITLAKMIIDRAPKNMSKVYFGQSGSDANETNIKLVWYYNNILGRPEKKKIISRWRGYHGSGLMTGSLTGLELFHKKFDLPLSQVVHTDAPYYFRRPDMGMNEEEFSAYCASELDKLIQTEGPDTIAAFIGEPVLGTGGIVPPPAGYWAAIQEILEKYDILLIADEVVTGF
;
A
#
# COMPACT_ATOMS: atom_id res chain seq x y z
N MET A 1 18.73 32.55 -3.50
CA MET A 1 18.78 31.23 -2.80
C MET A 1 18.61 31.48 -1.33
N LEU A 2 17.80 30.68 -0.65
CA LEU A 2 17.64 30.73 0.81
C LEU A 2 18.95 30.31 1.48
N LYS A 3 19.27 30.89 2.63
CA LYS A 3 20.45 30.46 3.42
C LYS A 3 20.22 29.06 3.95
N ASN A 4 21.27 28.25 4.04
CA ASN A 4 21.16 26.86 4.53
C ASN A 4 20.51 26.76 5.91
N ASP A 5 20.91 27.61 6.85
CA ASP A 5 20.36 27.67 8.20
C ASP A 5 18.84 27.97 8.24
N GLN A 6 18.34 28.74 7.27
CA GLN A 6 16.93 29.08 7.20
C GLN A 6 16.06 27.90 6.73
N LEU A 7 16.58 27.07 5.79
CA LEU A 7 15.87 25.87 5.37
C LEU A 7 15.79 24.83 6.48
N ASP A 8 16.86 24.63 7.25
CA ASP A 8 16.86 23.74 8.42
C ASP A 8 15.87 24.19 9.49
N GLN A 9 15.85 25.48 9.75
CA GLN A 9 14.90 26.07 10.69
C GLN A 9 13.47 25.81 10.24
N TRP A 10 13.15 26.09 9.00
CA TRP A 10 11.79 25.90 8.45
C TRP A 10 11.39 24.43 8.39
N ASP A 11 12.31 23.54 8.05
CA ASP A 11 12.09 22.10 8.05
C ASP A 11 11.67 21.62 9.46
N ARG A 12 12.40 22.03 10.48
CA ARG A 12 12.13 21.66 11.86
C ARG A 12 10.88 22.29 12.46
N GLU A 13 10.59 23.54 12.10
CA GLU A 13 9.50 24.31 12.68
C GLU A 13 8.16 24.09 11.97
N ASN A 14 8.16 23.85 10.64
CA ASN A 14 6.96 23.94 9.85
C ASN A 14 6.62 22.66 9.08
N PHE A 15 7.57 21.74 8.84
CA PHE A 15 7.32 20.56 8.05
C PHE A 15 7.02 19.34 8.94
N PHE A 16 5.83 18.78 8.76
CA PHE A 16 5.42 17.58 9.48
C PHE A 16 5.96 16.33 8.76
N HIS A 17 7.04 15.76 9.25
CA HIS A 17 7.58 14.50 8.75
C HIS A 17 6.77 13.31 9.28
N PRO A 18 6.13 12.49 8.42
CA PRO A 18 5.44 11.29 8.88
C PRO A 18 6.42 10.28 9.47
N SER A 19 5.93 9.44 10.38
CA SER A 19 6.73 8.40 11.06
C SER A 19 8.00 8.90 11.75
N THR A 20 7.99 10.16 12.19
CA THR A 20 9.13 10.84 12.83
C THR A 20 8.73 11.31 14.21
N HIS A 21 9.61 11.17 15.22
CA HIS A 21 9.40 11.77 16.53
C HIS A 21 9.66 13.28 16.46
N LEU A 22 8.60 14.05 16.22
CA LEU A 22 8.69 15.47 15.87
C LEU A 22 9.39 16.32 16.96
N ALA A 23 9.21 15.97 18.25
CA ALA A 23 9.89 16.71 19.33
C ALA A 23 11.41 16.52 19.29
N ASP A 24 11.90 15.32 18.99
CA ASP A 24 13.35 15.07 18.86
C ASP A 24 13.89 15.72 17.58
N PHE A 25 13.11 15.68 16.51
CA PHE A 25 13.47 16.36 15.26
C PHE A 25 13.57 17.88 15.45
N ALA A 26 12.58 18.49 16.12
CA ALA A 26 12.57 19.93 16.40
C ALA A 26 13.75 20.37 17.29
N ARG A 27 14.17 19.54 18.27
CA ARG A 27 15.34 19.83 19.13
C ARG A 27 16.70 19.61 18.44
N GLY A 28 16.71 18.97 17.27
CA GLY A 28 17.94 18.63 16.56
C GLY A 28 18.58 17.28 16.97
N ASP A 29 17.88 16.47 17.75
CA ASP A 29 18.33 15.13 18.15
C ASP A 29 18.29 14.15 16.94
N LEU A 30 17.47 14.45 15.94
CA LEU A 30 17.42 13.76 14.67
C LEU A 30 17.95 14.66 13.53
N PRO A 31 18.71 14.11 12.57
CA PRO A 31 19.25 14.89 11.47
C PRO A 31 18.15 15.34 10.50
N SER A 32 18.21 16.60 10.05
CA SER A 32 17.54 17.06 8.83
C SER A 32 18.44 16.77 7.64
N ARG A 33 17.94 16.04 6.66
CA ARG A 33 18.69 15.74 5.44
C ARG A 33 17.91 16.23 4.22
N ILE A 34 18.34 17.34 3.68
CA ILE A 34 17.67 17.98 2.53
C ILE A 34 18.29 17.44 1.24
N ILE A 35 17.52 16.65 0.51
CA ILE A 35 17.93 16.08 -0.78
C ILE A 35 17.73 17.13 -1.87
N THR A 36 18.75 17.36 -2.69
CA THR A 36 18.78 18.42 -3.72
C THR A 36 18.95 17.88 -5.14
N GLY A 37 19.27 16.61 -5.29
CA GLY A 37 19.46 16.01 -6.61
C GLY A 37 19.50 14.49 -6.58
N GLY A 38 19.41 13.91 -7.77
CA GLY A 38 19.53 12.45 -7.94
C GLY A 38 19.86 12.10 -9.38
N GLU A 39 20.64 11.03 -9.55
CA GLU A 39 21.04 10.49 -10.86
C GLU A 39 21.18 8.96 -10.77
N GLY A 40 20.51 8.25 -11.65
CA GLY A 40 20.48 6.78 -11.62
C GLY A 40 19.97 6.26 -10.27
N SER A 41 20.78 5.53 -9.53
CA SER A 41 20.46 5.01 -8.19
C SER A 41 21.05 5.87 -7.05
N TYR A 42 21.54 7.05 -7.32
CA TYR A 42 22.17 7.90 -6.32
C TYR A 42 21.37 9.18 -6.08
N ILE A 43 21.31 9.58 -4.82
CA ILE A 43 20.80 10.88 -4.38
C ILE A 43 21.94 11.73 -3.83
N GLN A 44 21.75 13.03 -3.83
CA GLN A 44 22.70 14.00 -3.27
C GLN A 44 21.96 14.94 -2.32
N ASP A 45 22.54 15.15 -1.14
CA ASP A 45 22.05 16.17 -0.22
C ASP A 45 22.64 17.56 -0.56
N ARG A 46 22.17 18.58 0.12
CA ARG A 46 22.60 19.98 -0.09
C ARG A 46 24.07 20.23 0.29
N ASP A 47 24.67 19.35 1.10
CA ASP A 47 26.06 19.45 1.51
C ASP A 47 27.01 18.77 0.49
N GLY A 48 26.44 18.22 -0.58
CA GLY A 48 27.16 17.57 -1.66
C GLY A 48 27.48 16.09 -1.40
N ASN A 49 26.99 15.51 -0.32
CA ASN A 49 27.19 14.11 -0.05
C ASN A 49 26.31 13.26 -0.98
N LYS A 50 26.92 12.24 -1.60
CA LYS A 50 26.22 11.28 -2.45
C LYS A 50 25.94 10.00 -1.68
N PHE A 51 24.71 9.48 -1.84
CA PHE A 51 24.24 8.25 -1.22
C PHE A 51 23.65 7.32 -2.28
N LEU A 52 23.94 6.02 -2.16
CA LEU A 52 23.20 5.01 -2.89
C LEU A 52 21.80 4.91 -2.26
N ASP A 53 20.77 5.22 -3.05
CA ASP A 53 19.39 5.09 -2.62
C ASP A 53 18.90 3.65 -2.86
N ALA A 54 19.28 2.75 -1.96
CA ALA A 54 18.84 1.35 -1.97
C ALA A 54 17.35 1.20 -1.62
N PHE A 55 16.67 2.28 -1.23
CA PHE A 55 15.26 2.31 -0.89
C PHE A 55 14.37 2.84 -2.03
N ALA A 56 14.99 3.27 -3.14
CA ALA A 56 14.35 3.76 -4.37
C ALA A 56 13.25 4.81 -4.08
N GLY A 57 13.57 5.82 -3.24
CA GLY A 57 12.61 6.86 -2.87
C GLY A 57 11.34 6.30 -2.20
N LEU A 58 11.49 5.31 -1.34
CA LEU A 58 10.39 4.54 -0.72
C LEU A 58 9.55 3.80 -1.78
N TYR A 59 10.21 2.96 -2.59
CA TYR A 59 9.63 2.13 -3.68
C TYR A 59 9.05 2.93 -4.86
N CYS A 60 9.30 4.24 -4.97
CA CYS A 60 8.65 5.11 -5.96
C CYS A 60 9.55 5.50 -7.14
N VAL A 61 10.81 5.09 -7.17
CA VAL A 61 11.80 5.47 -8.19
C VAL A 61 12.37 4.23 -8.90
N ASN A 62 11.50 3.39 -9.44
CA ASN A 62 11.87 2.12 -10.07
C ASN A 62 12.72 2.32 -11.34
N VAL A 63 12.56 3.44 -12.03
CA VAL A 63 13.28 3.76 -13.28
C VAL A 63 14.56 4.57 -13.04
N GLY A 64 14.89 4.88 -11.77
CA GLY A 64 16.02 5.72 -11.40
C GLY A 64 15.76 7.22 -11.51
N TYR A 65 16.67 8.00 -10.95
CA TYR A 65 16.64 9.46 -10.98
C TYR A 65 17.20 10.02 -12.30
N GLY A 66 16.84 11.26 -12.63
CA GLY A 66 17.43 12.00 -13.77
C GLY A 66 16.91 11.57 -15.14
N ARG A 67 15.72 10.92 -15.22
CA ARG A 67 15.08 10.51 -16.48
C ARG A 67 14.46 11.69 -17.19
N THR A 68 15.26 12.35 -18.05
CA THR A 68 14.83 13.59 -18.76
C THR A 68 13.66 13.36 -19.69
N GLU A 69 13.55 12.20 -20.34
CA GLU A 69 12.42 11.86 -21.22
C GLU A 69 11.07 11.82 -20.48
N ILE A 70 11.06 11.47 -19.19
CA ILE A 70 9.85 11.53 -18.36
C ILE A 70 9.54 12.97 -18.00
N ALA A 71 10.57 13.74 -17.59
CA ALA A 71 10.41 15.16 -17.26
C ALA A 71 9.90 15.97 -18.45
N ASP A 72 10.41 15.71 -19.64
CA ASP A 72 9.98 16.38 -20.89
C ASP A 72 8.53 16.03 -21.25
N ALA A 73 8.12 14.76 -21.08
CA ALA A 73 6.74 14.34 -21.31
C ALA A 73 5.78 15.02 -20.33
N ILE A 74 6.13 15.12 -19.04
CA ILE A 74 5.35 15.83 -18.02
C ILE A 74 5.25 17.32 -18.38
N SER A 75 6.38 17.95 -18.73
CA SER A 75 6.43 19.36 -19.10
C SER A 75 5.54 19.65 -20.33
N LYS A 76 5.63 18.82 -21.37
CA LYS A 76 4.78 18.94 -22.55
C LYS A 76 3.30 18.88 -22.20
N GLN A 77 2.89 17.82 -21.47
CA GLN A 77 1.49 17.66 -21.08
C GLN A 77 0.99 18.81 -20.20
N ALA A 78 1.83 19.32 -19.28
CA ALA A 78 1.47 20.44 -18.42
C ALA A 78 1.24 21.74 -19.19
N HIS A 79 1.97 21.96 -20.30
CA HIS A 79 1.75 23.13 -21.18
C HIS A 79 0.49 22.97 -22.05
N GLU A 80 0.16 21.76 -22.47
CA GLU A 80 -1.05 21.51 -23.29
C GLU A 80 -2.31 21.54 -22.43
N LEU A 81 -2.33 20.77 -21.35
CA LEU A 81 -3.44 20.65 -20.41
C LEU A 81 -2.93 20.11 -19.08
N ALA A 82 -2.70 21.00 -18.12
CA ALA A 82 -2.16 20.67 -16.81
C ALA A 82 -3.13 19.86 -15.94
N TYR A 83 -4.44 20.08 -16.06
CA TYR A 83 -5.46 19.41 -15.26
C TYR A 83 -6.83 19.46 -15.94
N TYR A 84 -7.57 18.35 -15.84
CA TYR A 84 -9.01 18.30 -16.01
C TYR A 84 -9.60 17.17 -15.18
N HIS A 85 -10.84 17.33 -14.72
CA HIS A 85 -11.51 16.32 -13.88
C HIS A 85 -12.05 15.14 -14.69
N SER A 86 -12.31 14.01 -14.02
CA SER A 86 -12.87 12.81 -14.63
C SER A 86 -14.34 12.53 -14.28
N TYR A 87 -15.03 13.50 -13.67
CA TYR A 87 -16.44 13.34 -13.30
C TYR A 87 -17.35 13.39 -14.53
N VAL A 88 -18.49 12.68 -14.42
CA VAL A 88 -19.62 12.75 -15.39
C VAL A 88 -19.18 12.46 -16.83
N GLY A 89 -18.27 11.47 -17.00
CA GLY A 89 -17.83 11.02 -18.32
C GLY A 89 -16.79 11.91 -18.99
N HIS A 90 -16.22 12.88 -18.29
CA HIS A 90 -15.06 13.62 -18.79
C HIS A 90 -13.77 12.80 -18.62
N GLY A 91 -12.74 13.12 -19.39
CA GLY A 91 -11.43 12.49 -19.32
C GLY A 91 -10.42 13.20 -20.18
N THR A 92 -9.15 12.85 -20.01
CA THR A 92 -8.06 13.32 -20.87
C THR A 92 -7.52 12.16 -21.70
N GLU A 93 -6.94 12.47 -22.85
CA GLU A 93 -6.31 11.45 -23.71
C GLU A 93 -5.26 10.65 -22.94
N ALA A 94 -4.43 11.31 -22.13
CA ALA A 94 -3.40 10.68 -21.32
C ALA A 94 -3.99 9.67 -20.30
N SER A 95 -5.03 10.05 -19.56
CA SER A 95 -5.64 9.17 -18.56
C SER A 95 -6.36 7.99 -19.18
N ILE A 96 -7.07 8.20 -20.31
CA ILE A 96 -7.79 7.13 -21.02
C ILE A 96 -6.79 6.13 -21.61
N THR A 97 -5.71 6.61 -22.23
CA THR A 97 -4.65 5.76 -22.80
C THR A 97 -3.97 4.95 -21.69
N LEU A 98 -3.62 5.57 -20.58
CA LEU A 98 -3.00 4.86 -19.45
C LEU A 98 -3.94 3.79 -18.88
N ALA A 99 -5.23 4.09 -18.72
CA ALA A 99 -6.22 3.11 -18.26
C ALA A 99 -6.27 1.89 -19.18
N LYS A 100 -6.25 2.10 -20.52
CA LYS A 100 -6.21 1.02 -21.49
C LYS A 100 -4.93 0.18 -21.39
N MET A 101 -3.78 0.83 -21.26
CA MET A 101 -2.48 0.15 -21.12
C MET A 101 -2.40 -0.71 -19.85
N ILE A 102 -3.01 -0.25 -18.75
CA ILE A 102 -3.10 -1.01 -17.49
C ILE A 102 -4.00 -2.24 -17.67
N ILE A 103 -5.20 -2.07 -18.23
CA ILE A 103 -6.14 -3.19 -18.44
C ILE A 103 -5.56 -4.26 -19.35
N ASP A 104 -4.79 -3.89 -20.38
CA ASP A 104 -4.14 -4.85 -21.29
C ASP A 104 -3.09 -5.75 -20.58
N ARG A 105 -2.63 -5.36 -19.39
CA ARG A 105 -1.66 -6.07 -18.57
C ARG A 105 -2.25 -6.67 -17.30
N ALA A 106 -3.44 -6.23 -16.93
CA ALA A 106 -4.15 -6.71 -15.76
C ALA A 106 -4.71 -8.13 -15.95
N PRO A 107 -5.03 -8.85 -14.87
CA PRO A 107 -5.78 -10.10 -14.94
C PRO A 107 -7.07 -9.95 -15.74
N LYS A 108 -7.48 -11.01 -16.47
CA LYS A 108 -8.60 -10.97 -17.44
C LYS A 108 -9.95 -10.57 -16.85
N ASN A 109 -10.14 -10.72 -15.55
CA ASN A 109 -11.35 -10.33 -14.83
C ASN A 109 -11.39 -8.84 -14.48
N MET A 110 -10.31 -8.08 -14.72
CA MET A 110 -10.27 -6.64 -14.52
C MET A 110 -10.75 -5.89 -15.76
N SER A 111 -11.57 -4.87 -15.59
CA SER A 111 -12.19 -4.14 -16.71
C SER A 111 -12.15 -2.62 -16.58
N LYS A 112 -11.83 -2.11 -15.40
CA LYS A 112 -11.83 -0.66 -15.12
C LYS A 112 -10.63 -0.27 -14.28
N VAL A 113 -10.17 0.96 -14.49
CA VAL A 113 -9.12 1.60 -13.70
C VAL A 113 -9.71 2.84 -13.03
N TYR A 114 -9.47 2.99 -11.75
CA TYR A 114 -9.71 4.20 -10.99
C TYR A 114 -8.36 4.81 -10.60
N PHE A 115 -8.16 6.07 -10.92
CA PHE A 115 -6.95 6.79 -10.54
C PHE A 115 -7.20 7.55 -9.24
N GLY A 116 -6.61 7.06 -8.16
CA GLY A 116 -6.57 7.72 -6.86
C GLY A 116 -5.32 8.57 -6.66
N GLN A 117 -5.16 9.11 -5.45
CA GLN A 117 -4.04 9.97 -5.10
C GLN A 117 -2.93 9.25 -4.31
N SER A 118 -3.22 8.08 -3.78
CA SER A 118 -2.31 7.28 -2.97
C SER A 118 -2.82 5.85 -2.81
N GLY A 119 -1.98 4.93 -2.32
CA GLY A 119 -2.41 3.59 -1.91
C GLY A 119 -3.49 3.63 -0.81
N SER A 120 -3.42 4.58 0.12
CA SER A 120 -4.47 4.78 1.13
C SER A 120 -5.82 5.12 0.48
N ASP A 121 -5.85 6.07 -0.46
CA ASP A 121 -7.08 6.45 -1.18
C ASP A 121 -7.62 5.28 -2.03
N ALA A 122 -6.73 4.55 -2.70
CA ALA A 122 -7.11 3.36 -3.47
C ALA A 122 -7.76 2.29 -2.58
N ASN A 123 -7.17 1.99 -1.42
CA ASN A 123 -7.71 0.99 -0.49
C ASN A 123 -9.01 1.45 0.18
N GLU A 124 -9.14 2.71 0.59
CA GLU A 124 -10.42 3.28 1.06
C GLU A 124 -11.51 3.14 0.00
N THR A 125 -11.19 3.41 -1.26
CA THR A 125 -12.12 3.26 -2.38
C THR A 125 -12.49 1.81 -2.62
N ASN A 126 -11.52 0.87 -2.58
CA ASN A 126 -11.78 -0.56 -2.70
C ASN A 126 -12.74 -1.06 -1.60
N ILE A 127 -12.54 -0.67 -0.34
CA ILE A 127 -13.43 -1.07 0.75
C ILE A 127 -14.85 -0.54 0.54
N LYS A 128 -14.99 0.72 0.12
CA LYS A 128 -16.31 1.30 -0.22
C LYS A 128 -16.99 0.53 -1.35
N LEU A 129 -16.24 0.15 -2.39
CA LEU A 129 -16.77 -0.62 -3.52
C LEU A 129 -17.17 -2.04 -3.09
N VAL A 130 -16.39 -2.69 -2.23
CA VAL A 130 -16.73 -4.00 -1.64
C VAL A 130 -18.03 -3.94 -0.85
N TRP A 131 -18.21 -2.90 -0.04
CA TRP A 131 -19.45 -2.71 0.71
C TRP A 131 -20.64 -2.41 -0.23
N TYR A 132 -20.44 -1.53 -1.22
CA TYR A 132 -21.46 -1.22 -2.22
C TYR A 132 -21.88 -2.46 -3.00
N TYR A 133 -20.92 -3.27 -3.46
CA TYR A 133 -21.17 -4.54 -4.14
C TYR A 133 -22.01 -5.50 -3.31
N ASN A 134 -21.66 -5.73 -2.06
CA ASN A 134 -22.42 -6.61 -1.18
C ASN A 134 -23.82 -6.06 -0.88
N ASN A 135 -23.98 -4.74 -0.73
CA ASN A 135 -25.28 -4.13 -0.55
C ASN A 135 -26.22 -4.34 -1.76
N ILE A 136 -25.70 -4.18 -2.98
CA ILE A 136 -26.47 -4.43 -4.21
C ILE A 136 -26.92 -5.90 -4.30
N LEU A 137 -26.07 -6.83 -3.85
CA LEU A 137 -26.39 -8.25 -3.83
C LEU A 137 -27.32 -8.66 -2.65
N GLY A 138 -27.80 -7.71 -1.86
CA GLY A 138 -28.67 -7.99 -0.72
C GLY A 138 -27.94 -8.63 0.47
N ARG A 139 -26.64 -8.38 0.63
CA ARG A 139 -25.79 -8.92 1.71
C ARG A 139 -25.29 -7.79 2.63
N PRO A 140 -26.19 -7.07 3.35
CA PRO A 140 -25.83 -5.89 4.12
C PRO A 140 -24.89 -6.20 5.30
N GLU A 141 -24.84 -7.45 5.78
CA GLU A 141 -23.98 -7.87 6.90
C GLU A 141 -22.54 -8.12 6.50
N LYS A 142 -22.24 -8.37 5.20
CA LYS A 142 -20.87 -8.53 4.70
C LYS A 142 -20.13 -7.21 4.71
N LYS A 143 -19.45 -6.89 5.83
CA LYS A 143 -18.76 -5.62 6.06
C LYS A 143 -17.35 -5.78 6.60
N LYS A 144 -17.04 -6.91 7.28
CA LYS A 144 -15.72 -7.11 7.85
C LYS A 144 -14.68 -7.36 6.74
N ILE A 145 -13.50 -6.84 6.96
CA ILE A 145 -12.35 -7.04 6.08
C ILE A 145 -11.27 -7.76 6.87
N ILE A 146 -10.78 -8.85 6.32
CA ILE A 146 -9.62 -9.55 6.87
C ILE A 146 -8.35 -8.95 6.29
N SER A 147 -7.41 -8.62 7.14
CA SER A 147 -6.04 -8.24 6.78
C SER A 147 -5.04 -9.19 7.46
N ARG A 148 -3.76 -8.95 7.28
CA ARG A 148 -2.70 -9.75 7.92
C ARG A 148 -1.93 -8.94 8.94
N TRP A 149 -1.58 -9.55 10.06
CA TRP A 149 -0.54 -8.98 10.91
C TRP A 149 0.72 -8.71 10.07
N ARG A 150 1.44 -7.63 10.37
CA ARG A 150 2.59 -7.12 9.63
C ARG A 150 2.27 -6.51 8.25
N GLY A 151 1.03 -6.58 7.76
CA GLY A 151 0.61 -5.89 6.54
C GLY A 151 0.63 -4.36 6.71
N TYR A 152 0.83 -3.62 5.62
CA TYR A 152 0.70 -2.17 5.58
C TYR A 152 -0.21 -1.77 4.41
N HIS A 153 -1.29 -1.06 4.71
CA HIS A 153 -2.32 -0.73 3.71
C HIS A 153 -2.68 0.76 3.67
N GLY A 154 -1.99 1.58 4.44
CA GLY A 154 -2.18 3.02 4.45
C GLY A 154 -2.29 3.63 5.84
N SER A 155 -2.58 4.94 5.90
CA SER A 155 -2.57 5.76 7.11
C SER A 155 -3.90 6.46 7.41
N GLY A 156 -4.98 6.19 6.66
CA GLY A 156 -6.34 6.64 6.99
C GLY A 156 -6.93 5.85 8.15
N LEU A 157 -8.18 6.09 8.54
CA LEU A 157 -8.81 5.34 9.63
C LEU A 157 -9.07 3.88 9.25
N MET A 158 -9.65 3.62 8.08
CA MET A 158 -9.86 2.27 7.60
C MET A 158 -8.53 1.62 7.18
N THR A 159 -7.74 2.29 6.37
CA THR A 159 -6.47 1.74 5.87
C THR A 159 -5.42 1.60 6.97
N GLY A 160 -5.40 2.48 7.97
CA GLY A 160 -4.63 2.31 9.19
C GLY A 160 -5.11 1.13 10.04
N SER A 161 -6.41 0.88 10.06
CA SER A 161 -6.97 -0.33 10.71
C SER A 161 -6.57 -1.60 9.98
N LEU A 162 -6.53 -1.60 8.63
CA LEU A 162 -6.07 -2.72 7.81
C LEU A 162 -4.57 -2.99 7.99
N THR A 163 -3.78 -1.96 8.31
CA THR A 163 -2.35 -2.10 8.62
C THR A 163 -2.17 -2.92 9.89
N GLY A 164 -1.53 -4.09 9.78
CA GLY A 164 -1.33 -5.02 10.88
C GLY A 164 -0.03 -4.77 11.67
N LEU A 165 0.30 -3.52 11.91
CA LEU A 165 1.49 -3.08 12.67
C LEU A 165 1.04 -2.27 13.90
N GLU A 166 1.26 -2.79 15.08
CA GLU A 166 0.78 -2.24 16.35
C GLU A 166 1.13 -0.75 16.54
N LEU A 167 2.29 -0.32 16.03
CA LEU A 167 2.71 1.08 16.09
C LEU A 167 1.70 2.04 15.45
N PHE A 168 1.02 1.60 14.38
CA PHE A 168 0.02 2.39 13.66
C PHE A 168 -1.37 2.34 14.31
N HIS A 169 -1.58 1.50 15.31
CA HIS A 169 -2.82 1.40 16.06
C HIS A 169 -2.76 2.15 17.38
N LYS A 170 -1.63 2.00 18.06
CA LYS A 170 -1.43 2.54 19.41
C LYS A 170 -1.65 4.05 19.45
N LYS A 171 -2.53 4.51 20.33
CA LYS A 171 -2.92 5.91 20.54
C LYS A 171 -3.74 6.54 19.38
N PHE A 172 -4.22 5.73 18.43
CA PHE A 172 -5.12 6.17 17.36
C PHE A 172 -6.50 5.51 17.44
N ASP A 173 -6.77 4.76 18.51
CA ASP A 173 -8.02 4.01 18.73
C ASP A 173 -8.32 3.04 17.58
N LEU A 174 -7.27 2.43 17.02
CA LEU A 174 -7.35 1.45 15.95
C LEU A 174 -7.00 0.03 16.47
N PRO A 175 -7.42 -1.02 15.79
CA PRO A 175 -8.22 -1.04 14.56
C PRO A 175 -9.71 -0.82 14.81
N LEU A 176 -10.44 -0.37 13.77
CA LEU A 176 -11.90 -0.33 13.75
C LEU A 176 -12.48 -1.75 13.81
N SER A 177 -13.67 -1.90 14.37
CA SER A 177 -14.34 -3.20 14.56
C SER A 177 -14.67 -3.96 13.28
N GLN A 178 -14.64 -3.29 12.13
CA GLN A 178 -14.84 -3.90 10.82
C GLN A 178 -13.58 -4.60 10.28
N VAL A 179 -12.43 -4.48 10.97
CA VAL A 179 -11.17 -5.09 10.53
C VAL A 179 -10.74 -6.17 11.50
N VAL A 180 -10.44 -7.32 10.97
CA VAL A 180 -9.86 -8.44 11.70
C VAL A 180 -8.54 -8.86 11.05
N HIS A 181 -7.62 -9.39 11.85
CA HIS A 181 -6.30 -9.76 11.35
C HIS A 181 -6.07 -11.26 11.49
N THR A 182 -5.52 -11.87 10.43
CA THR A 182 -4.99 -13.22 10.42
C THR A 182 -3.46 -13.21 10.47
N ASP A 183 -2.85 -14.36 10.64
CA ASP A 183 -1.40 -14.51 10.71
C ASP A 183 -0.70 -14.08 9.41
N ALA A 184 0.51 -13.53 9.57
CA ALA A 184 1.38 -13.23 8.45
C ALA A 184 2.02 -14.49 7.88
N PRO A 185 2.19 -14.61 6.54
CA PRO A 185 2.88 -15.73 5.93
C PRO A 185 4.40 -15.67 6.12
N TYR A 186 4.85 -15.49 7.35
CA TYR A 186 6.25 -15.29 7.68
C TYR A 186 6.93 -16.64 7.97
N TYR A 187 7.32 -17.35 6.92
CA TYR A 187 7.90 -18.69 6.99
C TYR A 187 9.06 -18.80 7.98
N PHE A 188 9.90 -17.79 8.06
CA PHE A 188 11.04 -17.76 8.99
C PHE A 188 10.62 -17.73 10.47
N ARG A 189 9.36 -17.38 10.77
CA ARG A 189 8.78 -17.31 12.12
C ARG A 189 7.55 -18.21 12.26
N ARG A 190 7.52 -19.32 11.51
CA ARG A 190 6.43 -20.28 11.59
C ARG A 190 6.37 -20.94 12.97
N PRO A 191 5.20 -21.36 13.45
CA PRO A 191 5.03 -21.87 14.80
C PRO A 191 5.75 -23.20 15.04
N ASP A 192 5.91 -24.02 14.00
CA ASP A 192 6.68 -25.27 14.03
C ASP A 192 7.79 -25.19 12.97
N MET A 193 9.04 -25.19 13.43
CA MET A 193 10.22 -25.12 12.56
C MET A 193 10.41 -26.39 11.69
N GLY A 194 9.70 -27.48 11.98
CA GLY A 194 9.66 -28.69 11.16
C GLY A 194 8.84 -28.56 9.88
N MET A 195 7.92 -27.60 9.82
CA MET A 195 7.09 -27.39 8.62
C MET A 195 7.96 -26.95 7.42
N ASN A 196 7.72 -27.55 6.27
CA ASN A 196 8.17 -27.01 4.99
C ASN A 196 7.24 -25.86 4.52
N GLU A 197 7.55 -25.25 3.38
CA GLU A 197 6.78 -24.09 2.89
C GLU A 197 5.33 -24.42 2.56
N GLU A 198 5.07 -25.58 1.95
CA GLU A 198 3.71 -26.01 1.59
C GLU A 198 2.87 -26.32 2.84
N GLU A 199 3.46 -26.99 3.83
CA GLU A 199 2.82 -27.27 5.11
C GLU A 199 2.50 -25.98 5.87
N PHE A 200 3.39 -24.98 5.82
CA PHE A 200 3.12 -23.68 6.44
C PHE A 200 2.06 -22.88 5.67
N SER A 201 2.01 -22.98 4.35
CA SER A 201 0.94 -22.38 3.55
C SER A 201 -0.42 -23.00 3.89
N ALA A 202 -0.49 -24.31 4.03
CA ALA A 202 -1.70 -25.02 4.48
C ALA A 202 -2.10 -24.62 5.92
N TYR A 203 -1.12 -24.45 6.82
CA TYR A 203 -1.36 -23.95 8.17
C TYR A 203 -1.98 -22.53 8.11
N CYS A 204 -1.41 -21.58 7.35
CA CYS A 204 -1.96 -20.23 7.22
C CYS A 204 -3.40 -20.25 6.68
N ALA A 205 -3.70 -21.09 5.69
CA ALA A 205 -5.05 -21.25 5.16
C ALA A 205 -6.01 -21.82 6.20
N SER A 206 -5.56 -22.81 7.01
CA SER A 206 -6.36 -23.35 8.12
C SER A 206 -6.68 -22.31 9.19
N GLU A 207 -5.72 -21.46 9.55
CA GLU A 207 -5.94 -20.38 10.52
C GLU A 207 -6.89 -19.32 9.95
N LEU A 208 -6.80 -19.01 8.66
CA LEU A 208 -7.77 -18.16 7.99
C LEU A 208 -9.17 -18.77 7.99
N ASP A 209 -9.33 -20.06 7.69
CA ASP A 209 -10.62 -20.74 7.73
C ASP A 209 -11.24 -20.70 9.14
N LYS A 210 -10.45 -20.95 10.18
CA LYS A 210 -10.89 -20.85 11.58
C LYS A 210 -11.34 -19.42 11.95
N LEU A 211 -10.58 -18.41 11.52
CA LEU A 211 -10.93 -17.02 11.75
C LEU A 211 -12.26 -16.69 11.09
N ILE A 212 -12.46 -17.07 9.82
CA ILE A 212 -13.72 -16.84 9.11
C ILE A 212 -14.90 -17.51 9.81
N GLN A 213 -14.73 -18.75 10.28
CA GLN A 213 -15.78 -19.46 11.04
C GLN A 213 -16.09 -18.76 12.36
N THR A 214 -15.10 -18.25 13.06
CA THR A 214 -15.26 -17.55 14.34
C THR A 214 -15.99 -16.21 14.16
N GLU A 215 -15.61 -15.45 13.14
CA GLU A 215 -16.20 -14.12 12.86
C GLU A 215 -17.58 -14.19 12.20
N GLY A 216 -17.93 -15.35 11.64
CA GLY A 216 -19.14 -15.61 10.87
C GLY A 216 -18.94 -15.35 9.38
N PRO A 217 -18.97 -16.40 8.53
CA PRO A 217 -18.67 -16.29 7.09
C PRO A 217 -19.49 -15.22 6.36
N ASP A 218 -20.75 -15.07 6.76
CA ASP A 218 -21.70 -14.11 6.17
C ASP A 218 -21.41 -12.65 6.54
N THR A 219 -20.47 -12.41 7.45
CA THR A 219 -20.05 -11.05 7.85
C THR A 219 -18.79 -10.57 7.13
N ILE A 220 -18.03 -11.49 6.52
CA ILE A 220 -16.74 -11.18 5.88
C ILE A 220 -16.95 -10.80 4.42
N ALA A 221 -16.54 -9.60 4.05
CA ALA A 221 -16.73 -9.05 2.71
C ALA A 221 -15.51 -9.25 1.80
N ALA A 222 -14.31 -9.06 2.34
CA ALA A 222 -13.08 -9.20 1.59
C ALA A 222 -11.89 -9.57 2.48
N PHE A 223 -10.85 -10.10 1.84
CA PHE A 223 -9.49 -10.22 2.35
C PHE A 223 -8.60 -9.27 1.58
N ILE A 224 -7.74 -8.53 2.28
CA ILE A 224 -6.72 -7.68 1.65
C ILE A 224 -5.32 -8.18 1.99
N GLY A 225 -4.44 -8.17 1.00
CA GLY A 225 -3.05 -8.56 1.23
C GLY A 225 -2.08 -8.12 0.14
N GLU A 226 -0.87 -7.83 0.57
CA GLU A 226 0.27 -7.55 -0.32
C GLU A 226 0.79 -8.88 -0.91
N PRO A 227 1.13 -8.96 -2.20
CA PRO A 227 1.80 -10.16 -2.76
C PRO A 227 3.10 -10.49 -2.03
N VAL A 228 3.88 -9.48 -1.65
CA VAL A 228 5.03 -9.53 -0.76
C VAL A 228 4.81 -8.49 0.33
N LEU A 229 4.87 -8.87 1.60
CA LEU A 229 4.75 -7.90 2.70
C LEU A 229 5.89 -6.88 2.62
N GLY A 230 5.58 -5.63 2.34
CA GLY A 230 6.58 -4.55 2.20
C GLY A 230 7.08 -4.05 3.56
N THR A 231 6.37 -3.12 4.17
CA THR A 231 6.70 -2.50 5.46
C THR A 231 6.85 -3.53 6.59
N GLY A 232 6.17 -4.65 6.49
CA GLY A 232 6.24 -5.76 7.44
C GLY A 232 7.59 -6.49 7.50
N GLY A 233 8.53 -6.17 6.58
CA GLY A 233 9.90 -6.69 6.58
C GLY A 233 10.35 -7.33 5.28
N ILE A 234 9.77 -6.96 4.16
CA ILE A 234 10.05 -7.54 2.82
C ILE A 234 9.95 -9.07 2.87
N VAL A 235 8.77 -9.54 3.26
CA VAL A 235 8.53 -10.97 3.49
C VAL A 235 7.80 -11.57 2.28
N PRO A 236 8.49 -12.33 1.42
CA PRO A 236 7.84 -13.12 0.38
C PRO A 236 7.00 -14.22 1.04
N PRO A 237 5.81 -14.53 0.50
CA PRO A 237 5.02 -15.63 1.00
C PRO A 237 5.67 -16.99 0.66
N PRO A 238 5.45 -18.02 1.45
CA PRO A 238 5.92 -19.38 1.14
C PRO A 238 5.22 -19.96 -0.10
N ALA A 239 5.81 -20.98 -0.68
CA ALA A 239 5.26 -21.67 -1.85
C ALA A 239 3.82 -22.14 -1.59
N GLY A 240 2.93 -21.90 -2.55
CA GLY A 240 1.52 -22.30 -2.48
C GLY A 240 0.61 -21.42 -1.63
N TYR A 241 1.13 -20.43 -0.90
CA TYR A 241 0.34 -19.58 0.01
C TYR A 241 -0.89 -18.96 -0.67
N TRP A 242 -0.70 -18.23 -1.77
CA TRP A 242 -1.82 -17.54 -2.42
C TRP A 242 -2.87 -18.48 -2.99
N ALA A 243 -2.45 -19.64 -3.51
CA ALA A 243 -3.38 -20.65 -3.99
C ALA A 243 -4.24 -21.20 -2.83
N ALA A 244 -3.62 -21.55 -1.71
CA ALA A 244 -4.32 -22.04 -0.53
C ALA A 244 -5.28 -20.98 0.09
N ILE A 245 -4.86 -19.71 0.14
CA ILE A 245 -5.72 -18.62 0.59
C ILE A 245 -6.91 -18.43 -0.35
N GLN A 246 -6.70 -18.44 -1.68
CA GLN A 246 -7.76 -18.27 -2.65
C GLN A 246 -8.84 -19.35 -2.55
N GLU A 247 -8.46 -20.61 -2.37
CA GLU A 247 -9.42 -21.71 -2.14
C GLU A 247 -10.35 -21.44 -0.95
N ILE A 248 -9.81 -20.91 0.16
CA ILE A 248 -10.61 -20.54 1.33
C ILE A 248 -11.52 -19.36 1.02
N LEU A 249 -11.04 -18.33 0.33
CA LEU A 249 -11.84 -17.16 -0.01
C LEU A 249 -13.00 -17.52 -0.95
N GLU A 250 -12.75 -18.36 -1.96
CA GLU A 250 -13.76 -18.85 -2.89
C GLU A 250 -14.84 -19.68 -2.19
N LYS A 251 -14.47 -20.56 -1.25
CA LYS A 251 -15.38 -21.35 -0.42
C LYS A 251 -16.45 -20.50 0.27
N TYR A 252 -16.11 -19.28 0.68
CA TYR A 252 -17.01 -18.38 1.45
C TYR A 252 -17.50 -17.17 0.67
N ASP A 253 -17.24 -17.12 -0.65
CA ASP A 253 -17.57 -15.97 -1.50
C ASP A 253 -17.05 -14.64 -0.90
N ILE A 254 -15.75 -14.64 -0.55
CA ILE A 254 -15.02 -13.50 0.00
C ILE A 254 -14.12 -12.93 -1.11
N LEU A 255 -14.20 -11.61 -1.34
CA LEU A 255 -13.40 -10.94 -2.36
C LEU A 255 -11.92 -10.85 -1.95
N LEU A 256 -11.00 -11.00 -2.91
CA LEU A 256 -9.57 -10.74 -2.72
C LEU A 256 -9.22 -9.34 -3.24
N ILE A 257 -8.60 -8.53 -2.40
CA ILE A 257 -7.96 -7.26 -2.76
C ILE A 257 -6.45 -7.49 -2.70
N ALA A 258 -5.79 -7.42 -3.85
CA ALA A 258 -4.33 -7.46 -3.93
C ALA A 258 -3.79 -6.02 -3.80
N ASP A 259 -3.09 -5.74 -2.70
CA ASP A 259 -2.39 -4.47 -2.50
C ASP A 259 -1.00 -4.57 -3.12
N GLU A 260 -0.87 -4.04 -4.32
CA GLU A 260 0.35 -4.08 -5.12
C GLU A 260 1.10 -2.75 -5.16
N VAL A 261 0.97 -1.93 -4.14
CA VAL A 261 1.70 -0.65 -4.05
C VAL A 261 3.22 -0.83 -4.16
N VAL A 262 3.76 -1.95 -3.69
CA VAL A 262 5.19 -2.28 -3.81
C VAL A 262 5.50 -3.14 -5.03
N THR A 263 4.60 -4.03 -5.42
CA THR A 263 4.84 -5.09 -6.41
C THR A 263 4.26 -4.82 -7.79
N GLY A 264 3.33 -3.85 -7.91
CA GLY A 264 2.71 -3.46 -9.18
C GLY A 264 3.50 -2.35 -9.89
N PHE A 265 3.73 -2.49 -11.23
CA PHE A 265 4.36 -1.52 -12.15
C PHE A 265 5.59 -0.76 -11.65
#